data_fdcc7d8a4b84c5a81ce07d23aeaa3a04
#
_entry.id   fdcc7d8a4b84c5a81ce07d23aeaa3a04
#
_cell.length_a   1.000
_cell.length_b   1.000
_cell.length_c   1.000
_cell.angle_alpha   90.00
_cell.angle_beta   90.00
_cell.angle_gamma   90.00
#
_symmetry.space_group_name_H-M   'P 1'
#
loop_
_entity.id
_entity.type
_entity.pdbx_description
1 polymer ?
#
loop_
_entity_poly.entity_id
_entity_poly.type
_entity_poly.pdbx_seq_one_letter_code
_entity_poly.pdbx_strand_id
1 'polypeptide(L)'
;MADNSVSQLTPIVKNTDDIRFLSIGSMPAVLSTDVARHFQRRHSHVLREIDRLRSILPKSFREPNFGLTFRIVPGPNEATRKEKAYLLTRDALSLLVMGFTGKAAIMWKLRYIEAFNAMERALHENIQREARAGGKEAIHAACEKTRQETAQLFWRL
;
A
#
# COMPACT_ATOMS: atom_id res chain seq x y z
N MET A 1 -4.28 21.69 21.80
CA MET A 1 -5.34 21.57 20.79
C MET A 1 -4.67 21.55 19.43
N ALA A 2 -4.42 20.37 18.89
CA ALA A 2 -3.89 20.21 17.55
C ALA A 2 -5.03 19.65 16.70
N ASP A 3 -5.58 20.54 15.90
CA ASP A 3 -6.60 20.29 14.91
C ASP A 3 -5.95 19.45 13.79
N ASN A 4 -6.20 18.16 13.82
CA ASN A 4 -5.69 17.25 12.81
C ASN A 4 -6.68 17.24 11.64
N SER A 5 -6.68 18.35 10.91
CA SER A 5 -7.41 18.50 9.66
C SER A 5 -6.94 17.42 8.68
N VAL A 6 -7.78 16.42 8.48
CA VAL A 6 -7.71 15.50 7.34
C VAL A 6 -8.03 16.32 6.08
N SER A 7 -7.10 17.17 5.71
CA SER A 7 -7.21 18.04 4.54
C SER A 7 -6.65 17.33 3.34
N GLN A 8 -7.56 17.06 2.39
CA GLN A 8 -7.33 16.83 0.98
C GLN A 8 -6.72 15.49 0.59
N LEU A 9 -7.59 14.48 0.59
CA LEU A 9 -7.42 13.28 -0.22
C LEU A 9 -7.66 13.66 -1.69
N THR A 10 -6.62 14.01 -2.41
CA THR A 10 -6.70 14.13 -3.87
C THR A 10 -6.58 12.74 -4.48
N PRO A 11 -7.57 12.25 -5.22
CA PRO A 11 -7.48 10.96 -5.89
C PRO A 11 -6.53 11.07 -7.07
N ILE A 12 -5.40 10.39 -7.02
CA ILE A 12 -4.59 10.14 -8.22
C ILE A 12 -5.20 8.95 -8.93
N VAL A 13 -6.15 9.23 -9.83
CA VAL A 13 -6.80 8.19 -10.64
C VAL A 13 -5.92 7.86 -11.83
N LYS A 14 -5.37 6.65 -11.88
CA LYS A 14 -5.11 5.95 -13.13
C LYS A 14 -5.58 4.50 -12.99
N ASN A 15 -6.54 4.15 -13.84
CA ASN A 15 -7.17 2.84 -13.94
C ASN A 15 -6.17 1.69 -13.94
N THR A 16 -6.25 0.89 -12.91
CA THR A 16 -6.12 -0.56 -12.95
C THR A 16 -7.24 -1.08 -12.05
N ASP A 17 -8.06 -1.97 -12.60
CA ASP A 17 -9.30 -2.47 -12.05
C ASP A 17 -9.41 -2.45 -10.52
N ASP A 18 -10.27 -1.55 -9.98
CA ASP A 18 -10.86 -1.54 -8.65
C ASP A 18 -10.09 -1.02 -7.42
N ILE A 19 -8.82 -0.66 -7.49
CA ILE A 19 -8.12 -0.11 -6.31
C ILE A 19 -7.87 1.38 -6.48
N ARG A 20 -8.47 2.20 -5.60
CA ARG A 20 -8.21 3.64 -5.55
C ARG A 20 -6.99 3.92 -4.69
N PHE A 21 -6.06 4.67 -5.26
CA PHE A 21 -4.87 5.13 -4.55
C PHE A 21 -5.17 6.44 -3.82
N LEU A 22 -4.87 6.47 -2.56
CA LEU A 22 -4.93 7.61 -1.66
C LEU A 22 -3.53 7.84 -1.09
N SER A 23 -3.35 8.75 -0.15
CA SER A 23 -2.07 8.97 0.49
C SER A 23 -2.18 9.06 2.01
N ILE A 24 -1.14 8.61 2.71
CA ILE A 24 -0.87 8.90 4.11
C ILE A 24 0.38 9.79 4.11
N GLY A 25 0.20 11.09 4.31
CA GLY A 25 1.27 12.05 4.07
C GLY A 25 1.72 11.99 2.60
N SER A 26 3.00 11.73 2.35
CA SER A 26 3.57 11.57 1.00
C SER A 26 3.54 10.12 0.47
N MET A 27 3.13 9.14 1.28
CA MET A 27 3.15 7.73 0.91
C MET A 27 1.83 7.31 0.27
N PRO A 28 1.86 6.63 -0.89
CA PRO A 28 0.67 6.06 -1.50
C PRO A 28 0.05 5.00 -0.59
N ALA A 29 -1.27 4.99 -0.53
CA ALA A 29 -2.04 4.08 0.31
C ALA A 29 -3.31 3.63 -0.39
N VAL A 30 -3.88 2.53 0.07
CA VAL A 30 -5.14 1.95 -0.42
C VAL A 30 -6.14 1.81 0.72
N LEU A 31 -7.43 1.84 0.39
CA LEU A 31 -8.48 1.61 1.37
C LEU A 31 -8.68 0.12 1.64
N SER A 32 -8.87 -0.22 2.90
CA SER A 32 -9.18 -1.59 3.33
C SER A 32 -10.45 -2.17 2.67
N THR A 33 -11.38 -1.32 2.26
CA THR A 33 -12.58 -1.72 1.50
C THR A 33 -12.24 -2.16 0.08
N ASP A 34 -11.30 -1.46 -0.57
CA ASP A 34 -10.86 -1.81 -1.92
C ASP A 34 -10.04 -3.11 -1.90
N VAL A 35 -9.20 -3.28 -0.86
CA VAL A 35 -8.50 -4.56 -0.59
C VAL A 35 -9.50 -5.71 -0.41
N ALA A 36 -10.56 -5.50 0.39
CA ALA A 36 -11.59 -6.51 0.61
C ALA A 36 -12.28 -6.92 -0.70
N ARG A 37 -12.62 -5.95 -1.56
CA ARG A 37 -13.23 -6.17 -2.87
C ARG A 37 -12.29 -6.93 -3.80
N HIS A 38 -11.05 -6.47 -3.93
CA HIS A 38 -10.05 -7.08 -4.81
C HIS A 38 -9.77 -8.54 -4.46
N PHE A 39 -9.65 -8.86 -3.17
CA PHE A 39 -9.40 -10.23 -2.70
C PHE A 39 -10.69 -11.02 -2.43
N GLN A 40 -11.85 -10.50 -2.81
CA GLN A 40 -13.17 -11.14 -2.64
C GLN A 40 -13.42 -11.58 -1.18
N ARG A 41 -13.05 -10.72 -0.23
CA ARG A 41 -13.22 -10.95 1.20
C ARG A 41 -14.25 -10.02 1.81
N ARG A 42 -14.93 -10.46 2.86
CA ARG A 42 -15.78 -9.56 3.66
C ARG A 42 -14.90 -8.51 4.34
N HIS A 43 -15.29 -7.24 4.23
CA HIS A 43 -14.53 -6.13 4.83
C HIS A 43 -14.35 -6.30 6.34
N SER A 44 -15.35 -6.87 7.06
CA SER A 44 -15.23 -7.19 8.48
C SER A 44 -14.09 -8.18 8.80
N HIS A 45 -13.81 -9.13 7.91
CA HIS A 45 -12.68 -10.04 8.06
C HIS A 45 -11.34 -9.32 7.84
N VAL A 46 -11.28 -8.44 6.85
CA VAL A 46 -10.10 -7.61 6.59
C VAL A 46 -9.81 -6.70 7.78
N LEU A 47 -10.82 -6.04 8.34
CA LEU A 47 -10.66 -5.21 9.54
C LEU A 47 -10.12 -6.00 10.73
N ARG A 48 -10.66 -7.20 10.97
CA ARG A 48 -10.19 -8.08 12.06
C ARG A 48 -8.72 -8.46 11.89
N GLU A 49 -8.28 -8.79 10.67
CA GLU A 49 -6.87 -9.09 10.41
C GLU A 49 -5.98 -7.85 10.57
N ILE A 50 -6.45 -6.67 10.14
CA ILE A 50 -5.73 -5.42 10.38
C ILE A 50 -5.60 -5.15 11.88
N ASP A 51 -6.68 -5.28 12.65
CA ASP A 51 -6.65 -5.05 14.10
C ASP A 51 -5.73 -6.06 14.79
N ARG A 52 -5.70 -7.34 14.34
CA ARG A 52 -4.77 -8.37 14.81
C ARG A 52 -3.31 -7.99 14.49
N LEU A 53 -3.00 -7.59 13.27
CA LEU A 53 -1.65 -7.15 12.91
C LEU A 53 -1.23 -5.95 13.74
N ARG A 54 -2.09 -4.95 13.89
CA ARG A 54 -1.80 -3.75 14.68
C ARG A 54 -1.57 -4.03 16.17
N SER A 55 -2.14 -5.11 16.71
CA SER A 55 -1.91 -5.49 18.12
C SER A 55 -0.51 -6.06 18.36
N ILE A 56 0.10 -6.70 17.38
CA ILE A 56 1.42 -7.33 17.49
C ILE A 56 2.56 -6.49 16.93
N LEU A 57 2.26 -5.55 16.03
CA LEU A 57 3.27 -4.71 15.40
C LEU A 57 3.73 -3.58 16.34
N PRO A 58 5.02 -3.22 16.30
CA PRO A 58 5.54 -2.09 17.06
C PRO A 58 4.91 -0.77 16.61
N LYS A 59 4.80 0.18 17.53
CA LYS A 59 4.19 1.49 17.29
C LYS A 59 4.86 2.24 16.13
N SER A 60 6.19 2.18 16.05
CA SER A 60 7.00 2.79 14.99
C SER A 60 6.65 2.30 13.59
N PHE A 61 6.20 1.05 13.44
CA PHE A 61 5.74 0.53 12.17
C PHE A 61 4.26 0.84 11.91
N ARG A 62 3.38 0.64 12.91
CA ARG A 62 1.94 0.74 12.68
C ARG A 62 1.45 2.17 12.44
N GLU A 63 2.03 3.19 13.09
CA GLU A 63 1.58 4.58 12.93
C GLU A 63 1.74 5.12 11.49
N PRO A 64 2.90 4.98 10.84
CA PRO A 64 3.04 5.46 9.47
C PRO A 64 2.33 4.59 8.43
N ASN A 65 2.02 3.33 8.75
CA ASN A 65 1.55 2.36 7.77
C ASN A 65 0.05 2.07 7.80
N PHE A 66 -0.64 2.40 8.91
CA PHE A 66 -2.07 2.17 9.09
C PHE A 66 -2.79 3.45 9.50
N GLY A 67 -3.43 4.11 8.55
CA GLY A 67 -4.25 5.28 8.81
C GLY A 67 -5.70 4.90 9.12
N LEU A 68 -6.21 5.21 10.33
CA LEU A 68 -7.63 5.04 10.62
C LEU A 68 -8.44 6.09 9.87
N THR A 69 -9.48 5.66 9.18
CA THR A 69 -10.42 6.54 8.49
C THR A 69 -11.84 5.99 8.61
N PHE A 70 -12.80 6.79 8.16
CA PHE A 70 -14.21 6.42 8.12
C PHE A 70 -14.79 6.74 6.76
N ARG A 71 -15.62 5.85 6.25
CA ARG A 71 -16.42 6.13 5.07
C ARG A 71 -17.89 6.30 5.46
N ILE A 72 -18.57 7.16 4.74
CA ILE A 72 -20.01 7.34 4.88
C ILE A 72 -20.68 6.31 3.96
N VAL A 73 -21.57 5.51 4.53
CA VAL A 73 -22.37 4.53 3.79
C VAL A 73 -23.86 4.81 4.00
N PRO A 74 -24.70 4.57 2.98
CA PRO A 74 -26.14 4.67 3.13
C PRO A 74 -26.64 3.73 4.22
N GLY A 75 -27.52 4.22 5.05
CA GLY A 75 -28.28 3.46 6.05
C GLY A 75 -29.75 3.36 5.68
N PRO A 76 -30.58 2.68 6.49
CA PRO A 76 -32.01 2.67 6.33
C PRO A 76 -32.61 4.08 6.44
N ASN A 77 -33.73 4.34 5.75
CA ASN A 77 -34.47 5.62 5.81
C ASN A 77 -33.64 6.85 5.48
N GLU A 78 -32.82 6.81 4.41
CA GLU A 78 -31.96 7.92 3.98
C GLU A 78 -30.91 8.37 5.02
N ALA A 79 -30.81 7.69 6.15
CA ALA A 79 -29.78 7.94 7.13
C ALA A 79 -28.41 7.54 6.56
N THR A 80 -27.36 8.18 7.04
CA THR A 80 -25.98 7.78 6.74
C THR A 80 -25.29 7.28 8.00
N ARG A 81 -24.46 6.27 7.86
CA ARG A 81 -23.61 5.78 8.95
C ARG A 81 -22.13 5.86 8.60
N LYS A 82 -21.32 6.12 9.61
CA LYS A 82 -19.87 6.04 9.48
C LYS A 82 -19.43 4.58 9.64
N GLU A 83 -18.74 4.06 8.67
CA GLU A 83 -18.14 2.73 8.71
C GLU A 83 -16.62 2.86 8.84
N LYS A 84 -16.05 2.16 9.83
CA LYS A 84 -14.60 2.14 10.06
C LYS A 84 -13.90 1.57 8.83
N ALA A 85 -12.80 2.21 8.42
CA ALA A 85 -11.90 1.73 7.39
C ALA A 85 -10.45 2.10 7.75
N TYR A 86 -9.51 1.48 7.06
CA TYR A 86 -8.09 1.82 7.18
C TYR A 86 -7.52 2.22 5.82
N LEU A 87 -6.63 3.19 5.85
CA LEU A 87 -5.66 3.43 4.80
C LEU A 87 -4.44 2.55 5.08
N LEU A 88 -3.99 1.82 4.09
CA LEU A 88 -2.87 0.89 4.18
C LEU A 88 -1.80 1.33 3.20
N THR A 89 -0.60 1.59 3.67
CA THR A 89 0.56 1.75 2.79
C THR A 89 0.91 0.43 2.12
N ARG A 90 1.85 0.46 1.18
CA ARG A 90 2.39 -0.75 0.54
C ARG A 90 2.82 -1.80 1.56
N ASP A 91 3.54 -1.39 2.59
CA ASP A 91 4.11 -2.31 3.58
C ASP A 91 3.02 -2.95 4.46
N ALA A 92 2.02 -2.16 4.87
CA ALA A 92 0.85 -2.68 5.57
C ALA A 92 0.02 -3.63 4.70
N LEU A 93 -0.19 -3.28 3.42
CA LEU A 93 -0.89 -4.14 2.46
C LEU A 93 -0.14 -5.46 2.26
N SER A 94 1.18 -5.43 2.10
CA SER A 94 2.02 -6.62 1.92
C SER A 94 1.87 -7.58 3.10
N LEU A 95 2.01 -7.07 4.34
CA LEU A 95 1.83 -7.89 5.54
C LEU A 95 0.42 -8.49 5.63
N LEU A 96 -0.59 -7.70 5.32
CA LEU A 96 -1.98 -8.16 5.34
C LEU A 96 -2.23 -9.28 4.34
N VAL A 97 -1.79 -9.09 3.08
CA VAL A 97 -2.00 -10.07 1.99
C VAL A 97 -1.14 -11.32 2.15
N MET A 98 0.02 -11.22 2.78
CA MET A 98 0.82 -12.41 3.14
C MET A 98 0.05 -13.38 4.04
N GLY A 99 -0.84 -12.90 4.89
CA GLY A 99 -1.74 -13.71 5.71
C GLY A 99 -2.98 -14.25 4.96
N PHE A 100 -3.27 -13.76 3.76
CA PHE A 100 -4.44 -14.21 3.00
C PHE A 100 -4.18 -15.55 2.32
N THR A 101 -5.26 -16.33 2.18
CA THR A 101 -5.30 -17.61 1.48
C THR A 101 -6.24 -17.50 0.28
N GLY A 102 -6.18 -18.49 -0.63
CA GLY A 102 -7.01 -18.55 -1.81
C GLY A 102 -6.32 -18.08 -3.09
N LYS A 103 -6.93 -18.39 -4.24
CA LYS A 103 -6.32 -18.22 -5.57
C LYS A 103 -5.88 -16.76 -5.83
N ALA A 104 -6.73 -15.77 -5.55
CA ALA A 104 -6.41 -14.37 -5.76
C ALA A 104 -5.19 -13.91 -4.94
N ALA A 105 -5.10 -14.33 -3.68
CA ALA A 105 -3.97 -14.00 -2.82
C ALA A 105 -2.67 -14.68 -3.29
N ILE A 106 -2.74 -15.93 -3.77
CA ILE A 106 -1.58 -16.64 -4.32
C ILE A 106 -1.08 -15.96 -5.59
N MET A 107 -1.97 -15.60 -6.51
CA MET A 107 -1.61 -14.88 -7.73
C MET A 107 -0.98 -13.52 -7.43
N TRP A 108 -1.50 -12.79 -6.44
CA TRP A 108 -0.91 -11.54 -5.99
C TRP A 108 0.50 -11.75 -5.42
N LYS A 109 0.70 -12.78 -4.58
CA LYS A 109 2.02 -13.12 -4.01
C LYS A 109 3.04 -13.46 -5.09
N LEU A 110 2.64 -14.19 -6.13
CA LEU A 110 3.52 -14.49 -7.27
C LEU A 110 3.95 -13.22 -7.99
N ARG A 111 3.01 -12.33 -8.32
CA ARG A 111 3.32 -11.03 -8.94
C ARG A 111 4.22 -10.17 -8.05
N TYR A 112 4.00 -10.20 -6.73
CA TYR A 112 4.87 -9.50 -5.78
C TYR A 112 6.31 -10.02 -5.84
N ILE A 113 6.49 -11.35 -5.87
CA ILE A 113 7.81 -11.98 -5.99
C ILE A 113 8.46 -11.61 -7.33
N GLU A 114 7.72 -11.66 -8.43
CA GLU A 114 8.21 -11.27 -9.76
C GLU A 114 8.66 -9.80 -9.80
N ALA A 115 7.84 -8.90 -9.23
CA ALA A 115 8.19 -7.49 -9.12
C ALA A 115 9.45 -7.28 -8.26
N PHE A 116 9.56 -7.98 -7.13
CA PHE A 116 10.74 -7.91 -6.27
C PHE A 116 12.00 -8.37 -7.00
N ASN A 117 11.92 -9.50 -7.70
CA ASN A 117 13.05 -10.01 -8.50
C ASN A 117 13.44 -9.07 -9.65
N ALA A 118 12.45 -8.41 -10.27
CA ALA A 118 12.71 -7.39 -11.30
C ALA A 118 13.40 -6.16 -10.70
N MET A 119 12.99 -5.74 -9.51
CA MET A 119 13.63 -4.66 -8.75
C MET A 119 15.09 -4.97 -8.45
N GLU A 120 15.35 -6.17 -7.93
CA GLU A 120 16.69 -6.60 -7.57
C GLU A 120 17.61 -6.61 -8.80
N ARG A 121 17.14 -7.14 -9.93
CA ARG A 121 17.90 -7.10 -11.19
C ARG A 121 18.19 -5.67 -11.64
N ALA A 122 17.18 -4.80 -11.66
CA ALA A 122 17.33 -3.41 -12.06
C ALA A 122 18.30 -2.65 -11.14
N LEU A 123 18.26 -2.92 -9.83
CA LEU A 123 19.19 -2.34 -8.88
C LEU A 123 20.63 -2.81 -9.14
N HIS A 124 20.85 -4.11 -9.37
CA HIS A 124 22.16 -4.66 -9.71
C HIS A 124 22.74 -4.06 -10.99
N GLU A 125 21.93 -3.96 -12.04
CA GLU A 125 22.32 -3.36 -13.31
C GLU A 125 22.69 -1.88 -13.15
N ASN A 126 21.91 -1.14 -12.37
CA ASN A 126 22.18 0.27 -12.09
C ASN A 126 23.49 0.44 -11.28
N ILE A 127 23.67 -0.33 -10.22
CA ILE A 127 24.90 -0.31 -9.41
C ILE A 127 26.11 -0.64 -10.29
N GLN A 128 26.05 -1.65 -11.17
CA GLN A 128 27.15 -2.00 -12.06
C GLN A 128 27.43 -0.89 -13.09
N ARG A 129 26.39 -0.25 -13.61
CA ARG A 129 26.53 0.88 -14.55
C ARG A 129 27.21 2.06 -13.88
N GLU A 130 26.79 2.42 -12.67
CA GLU A 130 27.35 3.52 -11.89
C GLU A 130 28.78 3.22 -11.38
N ALA A 131 29.05 1.99 -11.00
CA ALA A 131 30.42 1.56 -10.65
C ALA A 131 31.39 1.71 -11.82
N ARG A 132 30.90 1.50 -13.05
CA ARG A 132 31.70 1.72 -14.28
C ARG A 132 31.85 3.21 -14.62
N ALA A 133 30.89 4.05 -14.21
CA ALA A 133 30.91 5.50 -14.46
C ALA A 133 31.67 6.34 -13.41
N GLY A 134 32.05 5.75 -12.28
CA GLY A 134 33.06 6.31 -11.36
C GLY A 134 32.59 7.31 -10.31
N GLY A 135 31.47 7.10 -9.61
CA GLY A 135 31.13 8.02 -8.52
C GLY A 135 30.15 7.48 -7.46
N LYS A 136 30.48 7.66 -6.17
CA LYS A 136 29.59 7.28 -5.04
C LYS A 136 28.26 8.05 -5.03
N GLU A 137 28.25 9.30 -5.45
CA GLU A 137 27.07 10.16 -5.52
C GLU A 137 26.09 9.72 -6.62
N ALA A 138 26.63 9.25 -7.75
CA ALA A 138 25.83 8.67 -8.82
C ALA A 138 25.14 7.37 -8.38
N ILE A 139 25.80 6.53 -7.58
CA ILE A 139 25.22 5.30 -7.01
C ILE A 139 24.00 5.63 -6.13
N HIS A 140 24.11 6.66 -5.29
CA HIS A 140 23.01 7.08 -4.41
C HIS A 140 21.80 7.58 -5.22
N ALA A 141 22.04 8.41 -6.23
CA ALA A 141 21.00 8.92 -7.11
C ALA A 141 20.31 7.79 -7.90
N ALA A 142 21.07 6.79 -8.39
CA ALA A 142 20.53 5.61 -9.07
C ALA A 142 19.66 4.76 -8.14
N CYS A 143 20.06 4.55 -6.90
CA CYS A 143 19.27 3.85 -5.88
C CYS A 143 17.92 4.53 -5.62
N GLU A 144 17.91 5.86 -5.47
CA GLU A 144 16.67 6.63 -5.26
C GLU A 144 15.74 6.56 -6.48
N LYS A 145 16.27 6.69 -7.68
CA LYS A 145 15.50 6.57 -8.93
C LYS A 145 14.87 5.18 -9.07
N THR A 146 15.66 4.13 -8.84
CA THR A 146 15.16 2.74 -8.90
C THR A 146 14.09 2.50 -7.84
N ARG A 147 14.26 3.04 -6.62
CA ARG A 147 13.25 2.96 -5.57
C ARG A 147 11.92 3.60 -5.97
N GLN A 148 11.94 4.75 -6.66
CA GLN A 148 10.73 5.41 -7.15
C GLN A 148 10.06 4.63 -8.27
N GLU A 149 10.84 4.16 -9.25
CA GLU A 149 10.30 3.37 -10.38
C GLU A 149 9.68 2.05 -9.92
N THR A 150 10.31 1.39 -8.95
CA THR A 150 9.82 0.13 -8.40
C THR A 150 8.59 0.31 -7.51
N ALA A 151 8.48 1.41 -6.78
CA ALA A 151 7.25 1.75 -6.09
C ALA A 151 6.07 1.88 -7.07
N GLN A 152 6.29 2.47 -8.26
CA GLN A 152 5.26 2.55 -9.29
C GLN A 152 4.89 1.17 -9.89
N LEU A 153 5.87 0.30 -10.09
CA LEU A 153 5.61 -1.07 -10.57
C LEU A 153 4.83 -1.90 -9.56
N PHE A 154 5.15 -1.76 -8.28
CA PHE A 154 4.43 -2.45 -7.21
C PHE A 154 2.93 -2.14 -7.20
N TRP A 155 2.55 -0.88 -7.45
CA TRP A 155 1.16 -0.47 -7.47
C TRP A 155 0.40 -0.85 -8.74
N ARG A 156 1.07 -1.39 -9.75
CA ARG A 156 0.46 -1.95 -10.98
C ARG A 156 0.09 -3.44 -10.83
N LEU A 157 0.45 -4.08 -9.72
CA LEU A 157 0.14 -5.47 -9.40
C LEU A 157 -1.27 -5.62 -8.83
#